data_9b2ff5894efd3999d0f6f9b9599cb5ec
#
_entry.id   9b2ff5894efd3999d0f6f9b9599cb5ec
#
_cell.length_a   1.000
_cell.length_b   1.000
_cell.length_c   1.000
_cell.angle_alpha   90.00
_cell.angle_beta   90.00
_cell.angle_gamma   90.00
#
_symmetry.space_group_name_H-M   'P 1'
#
loop_
_entity.id
_entity.type
_entity.pdbx_description
1 polymer ?
#
loop_
_entity_poly.entity_id
_entity_poly.type
_entity_poly.pdbx_seq_one_letter_code
_entity_poly.pdbx_strand_id
1 'polypeptide(L)'
;MVKVITYGTFDFLHFGHIRLLERAKQLGDYLVVGITADDFDKNRGKINVHQSLSERIEAVRKLGIADEIIVEEYEGQKIDDIPRLNIDVFTVGSDWRGYFDYLEDYCKVVYLDRTKGISSTEIRQEKRSISLGLVGNSKYLNKVINEAAFVNGLKITAICTDLKDKLDLRENNDYYITDNYNDVLEK
;
A
#
# COMPACT_ATOMS: atom_id res chain seq x y z
N MET A 1 6.35 24.44 -21.99
CA MET A 1 5.84 23.94 -20.70
C MET A 1 5.74 22.41 -20.82
N VAL A 2 6.59 21.68 -20.12
CA VAL A 2 6.61 20.20 -20.15
C VAL A 2 5.54 19.69 -19.18
N LYS A 3 4.56 18.92 -19.71
CA LYS A 3 3.49 18.30 -18.92
C LYS A 3 3.81 16.86 -18.60
N VAL A 4 3.73 16.53 -17.33
CA VAL A 4 3.99 15.18 -16.78
C VAL A 4 2.68 14.58 -16.26
N ILE A 5 2.46 13.29 -16.47
CA ILE A 5 1.35 12.56 -15.87
C ILE A 5 1.85 11.33 -15.12
N THR A 6 1.24 11.06 -13.99
CA THR A 6 1.42 9.82 -13.22
C THR A 6 0.08 9.29 -12.74
N TYR A 7 -0.01 7.97 -12.55
CA TYR A 7 -1.23 7.32 -12.07
C TYR A 7 -0.97 6.45 -10.85
N GLY A 8 -1.96 6.36 -9.98
CA GLY A 8 -1.89 5.49 -8.82
C GLY A 8 -3.19 5.45 -8.01
N THR A 9 -3.29 4.46 -7.15
CA THR A 9 -4.41 4.37 -6.19
C THR A 9 -4.27 5.39 -5.07
N PHE A 10 -3.04 5.66 -4.59
CA PHE A 10 -2.69 6.58 -3.50
C PHE A 10 -3.43 6.31 -2.18
N ASP A 11 -3.76 5.03 -1.92
CA ASP A 11 -4.37 4.60 -0.67
C ASP A 11 -3.39 4.76 0.50
N PHE A 12 -3.87 5.33 1.63
CA PHE A 12 -3.02 5.71 2.76
C PHE A 12 -1.78 6.48 2.34
N LEU A 13 -1.99 7.64 1.72
CA LEU A 13 -0.90 8.49 1.21
C LEU A 13 0.30 8.50 2.18
N HIS A 14 1.42 7.94 1.74
CA HIS A 14 2.61 7.74 2.55
C HIS A 14 3.85 8.34 1.89
N PHE A 15 4.97 8.37 2.62
CA PHE A 15 6.23 8.96 2.15
C PHE A 15 6.68 8.45 0.77
N GLY A 16 6.48 7.16 0.46
CA GLY A 16 6.79 6.60 -0.86
C GLY A 16 5.99 7.25 -1.99
N HIS A 17 4.68 7.52 -1.77
CA HIS A 17 3.84 8.25 -2.72
C HIS A 17 4.28 9.70 -2.87
N ILE A 18 4.58 10.38 -1.76
CA ILE A 18 5.04 11.78 -1.76
C ILE A 18 6.32 11.90 -2.59
N ARG A 19 7.31 11.03 -2.36
CA ARG A 19 8.57 11.01 -3.11
C ARG A 19 8.36 10.71 -4.59
N LEU A 20 7.42 9.83 -4.94
CA LEU A 20 7.05 9.59 -6.34
C LEU A 20 6.52 10.87 -6.99
N LEU A 21 5.58 11.56 -6.33
CA LEU A 21 4.98 12.80 -6.84
C LEU A 21 5.99 13.94 -6.95
N GLU A 22 6.85 14.13 -5.95
CA GLU A 22 7.94 15.12 -5.99
C GLU A 22 8.88 14.88 -7.17
N ARG A 23 9.29 13.64 -7.40
CA ARG A 23 10.17 13.26 -8.51
C ARG A 23 9.46 13.35 -9.86
N ALA A 24 8.17 13.00 -9.92
CA ALA A 24 7.36 13.20 -11.11
C ALA A 24 7.28 14.69 -11.46
N LYS A 25 7.05 15.57 -10.48
CA LYS A 25 7.03 17.03 -10.68
C LYS A 25 8.36 17.58 -11.20
N GLN A 26 9.50 16.99 -10.80
CA GLN A 26 10.82 17.41 -11.27
C GLN A 26 11.09 17.06 -12.76
N LEU A 27 10.25 16.22 -13.38
CA LEU A 27 10.39 15.88 -14.81
C LEU A 27 9.79 16.93 -15.75
N GLY A 28 9.04 17.91 -15.21
CA GLY A 28 8.43 18.95 -16.02
C GLY A 28 7.88 20.13 -15.21
N ASP A 29 7.17 20.99 -15.91
CA ASP A 29 6.62 22.24 -15.34
C ASP A 29 5.23 22.04 -14.72
N TYR A 30 4.47 21.08 -15.25
CA TYR A 30 3.06 20.82 -14.88
C TYR A 30 2.85 19.34 -14.63
N LEU A 31 2.34 18.98 -13.45
CA LEU A 31 2.07 17.61 -13.05
C LEU A 31 0.57 17.33 -12.98
N VAL A 32 0.12 16.38 -13.80
CA VAL A 32 -1.20 15.76 -13.71
C VAL A 32 -1.10 14.47 -12.91
N VAL A 33 -2.00 14.28 -11.93
CA VAL A 33 -2.06 13.06 -11.13
C VAL A 33 -3.40 12.37 -11.36
N GLY A 34 -3.36 11.19 -11.97
CA GLY A 34 -4.51 10.31 -12.15
C GLY A 34 -4.71 9.42 -10.92
N ILE A 35 -5.87 9.51 -10.28
CA ILE A 35 -6.23 8.67 -9.12
C ILE A 35 -7.23 7.62 -9.58
N THR A 36 -6.89 6.35 -9.37
CA THR A 36 -7.69 5.22 -9.83
C THR A 36 -9.03 5.16 -9.09
N ALA A 37 -10.15 5.07 -9.82
CA ALA A 37 -11.49 4.93 -9.26
C ALA A 37 -11.67 3.63 -8.47
N ASP A 38 -12.54 3.65 -7.45
CA ASP A 38 -12.76 2.49 -6.56
C ASP A 38 -13.24 1.25 -7.32
N ASP A 39 -14.16 1.43 -8.26
CA ASP A 39 -14.68 0.31 -9.05
C ASP A 39 -13.66 -0.22 -10.07
N PHE A 40 -12.84 0.64 -10.63
CA PHE A 40 -11.77 0.23 -11.53
C PHE A 40 -10.67 -0.53 -10.78
N ASP A 41 -10.29 -0.10 -9.57
CA ASP A 41 -9.36 -0.85 -8.71
C ASP A 41 -9.90 -2.24 -8.35
N LYS A 42 -11.20 -2.35 -8.00
CA LYS A 42 -11.86 -3.64 -7.73
C LYS A 42 -11.83 -4.57 -8.94
N ASN A 43 -12.15 -4.08 -10.12
CA ASN A 43 -12.15 -4.86 -11.36
C ASN A 43 -10.75 -5.38 -11.73
N ARG A 44 -9.69 -4.69 -11.31
CA ARG A 44 -8.28 -5.10 -11.46
C ARG A 44 -7.79 -6.00 -10.31
N GLY A 45 -8.68 -6.43 -9.42
CA GLY A 45 -8.36 -7.30 -8.29
C GLY A 45 -7.78 -6.60 -7.05
N LYS A 46 -7.75 -5.26 -7.02
CA LYS A 46 -7.38 -4.49 -5.83
C LYS A 46 -8.57 -4.29 -4.89
N ILE A 47 -9.01 -5.37 -4.27
CA ILE A 47 -10.15 -5.37 -3.33
C ILE A 47 -9.84 -4.76 -1.96
N ASN A 48 -8.60 -4.37 -1.71
CA ASN A 48 -8.07 -3.96 -0.40
C ASN A 48 -7.79 -2.45 -0.30
N VAL A 49 -8.39 -1.62 -1.15
CA VAL A 49 -8.35 -0.17 -1.01
C VAL A 49 -9.28 0.24 0.14
N HIS A 50 -8.76 1.04 1.08
CA HIS A 50 -9.48 1.41 2.32
C HIS A 50 -10.14 2.77 2.25
N GLN A 51 -9.43 3.74 1.69
CA GLN A 51 -9.92 5.09 1.57
C GLN A 51 -10.76 5.22 0.31
N SER A 52 -11.88 5.90 0.42
CA SER A 52 -12.71 6.28 -0.72
C SER A 52 -11.92 7.12 -1.73
N LEU A 53 -12.35 7.12 -2.98
CA LEU A 53 -11.77 7.96 -4.03
C LEU A 53 -11.68 9.43 -3.59
N SER A 54 -12.73 9.96 -2.95
CA SER A 54 -12.77 11.35 -2.48
C SER A 54 -11.71 11.65 -1.42
N GLU A 55 -11.49 10.74 -0.46
CA GLU A 55 -10.44 10.87 0.56
C GLU A 55 -9.05 10.85 -0.05
N ARG A 56 -8.82 9.98 -1.04
CA ARG A 56 -7.54 9.88 -1.75
C ARG A 56 -7.24 11.10 -2.60
N ILE A 57 -8.25 11.64 -3.31
CA ILE A 57 -8.15 12.90 -4.05
C ILE A 57 -7.78 14.05 -3.10
N GLU A 58 -8.47 14.16 -1.98
CA GLU A 58 -8.23 15.24 -1.01
C GLU A 58 -6.84 15.12 -0.36
N ALA A 59 -6.38 13.90 -0.08
CA ALA A 59 -5.04 13.66 0.45
C ALA A 59 -3.95 14.13 -0.53
N VAL A 60 -4.08 13.80 -1.82
CA VAL A 60 -3.13 14.25 -2.87
C VAL A 60 -3.22 15.76 -3.07
N ARG A 61 -4.44 16.34 -3.07
CA ARG A 61 -4.64 17.80 -3.21
C ARG A 61 -3.96 18.59 -2.10
N LYS A 62 -4.05 18.11 -0.86
CA LYS A 62 -3.43 18.77 0.31
C LYS A 62 -1.90 18.81 0.26
N LEU A 63 -1.25 17.96 -0.51
CA LEU A 63 0.20 18.04 -0.70
C LEU A 63 0.63 19.27 -1.49
N GLY A 64 -0.24 19.81 -2.35
CA GLY A 64 0.09 20.96 -3.19
C GLY A 64 1.17 20.69 -4.25
N ILE A 65 1.48 19.40 -4.57
CA ILE A 65 2.48 19.02 -5.56
C ILE A 65 1.87 18.89 -6.95
N ALA A 66 0.65 18.32 -7.04
CA ALA A 66 -0.09 18.17 -8.29
C ALA A 66 -0.70 19.52 -8.73
N ASP A 67 -0.54 19.87 -10.00
CA ASP A 67 -1.20 21.02 -10.61
C ASP A 67 -2.63 20.68 -11.03
N GLU A 68 -2.85 19.42 -11.43
CA GLU A 68 -4.15 18.89 -11.84
C GLU A 68 -4.35 17.48 -11.30
N ILE A 69 -5.57 17.15 -10.91
CA ILE A 69 -5.95 15.80 -10.46
C ILE A 69 -7.11 15.34 -11.34
N ILE A 70 -6.95 14.15 -11.92
CA ILE A 70 -7.97 13.48 -12.73
C ILE A 70 -8.31 12.12 -12.12
N VAL A 71 -9.42 11.50 -12.56
CA VAL A 71 -9.82 10.16 -12.16
C VAL A 71 -9.54 9.17 -13.28
N GLU A 72 -8.94 8.04 -12.94
CA GLU A 72 -8.76 6.91 -13.85
C GLU A 72 -9.92 5.92 -13.64
N GLU A 73 -10.79 5.77 -14.65
CA GLU A 73 -12.04 5.02 -14.55
C GLU A 73 -12.04 3.72 -15.37
N TYR A 74 -11.16 3.61 -16.39
CA TYR A 74 -11.16 2.45 -17.29
C TYR A 74 -9.76 2.09 -17.79
N GLU A 75 -9.63 0.84 -18.22
CA GLU A 75 -8.41 0.35 -18.83
C GLU A 75 -8.18 0.99 -20.20
N GLY A 76 -6.94 1.43 -20.47
CA GLY A 76 -6.61 2.14 -21.72
C GLY A 76 -6.78 3.66 -21.63
N GLN A 77 -7.39 4.22 -20.59
CA GLN A 77 -7.58 5.67 -20.42
C GLN A 77 -6.30 6.49 -20.61
N LYS A 78 -5.14 5.91 -20.26
CA LYS A 78 -3.84 6.58 -20.43
C LYS A 78 -3.57 6.96 -21.90
N ILE A 79 -3.98 6.11 -22.85
CA ILE A 79 -3.86 6.38 -24.30
C ILE A 79 -4.71 7.58 -24.71
N ASP A 80 -5.90 7.72 -24.10
CA ASP A 80 -6.82 8.82 -24.38
C ASP A 80 -6.37 10.11 -23.70
N ASP A 81 -5.89 10.01 -22.44
CA ASP A 81 -5.49 11.16 -21.63
C ASP A 81 -4.22 11.84 -22.13
N ILE A 82 -3.24 11.07 -22.62
CA ILE A 82 -1.96 11.62 -23.09
C ILE A 82 -2.17 12.68 -24.18
N PRO A 83 -2.85 12.39 -25.30
CA PRO A 83 -3.09 13.41 -26.33
C PRO A 83 -4.10 14.47 -25.86
N ARG A 84 -5.16 14.10 -25.14
CA ARG A 84 -6.19 15.02 -24.65
C ARG A 84 -5.62 16.13 -23.78
N LEU A 85 -4.66 15.79 -22.90
CA LEU A 85 -4.04 16.70 -21.96
C LEU A 85 -2.72 17.28 -22.48
N ASN A 86 -2.27 16.88 -23.68
CA ASN A 86 -0.97 17.23 -24.28
C ASN A 86 0.18 16.87 -23.33
N ILE A 87 0.26 15.59 -22.94
CA ILE A 87 1.29 15.08 -22.02
C ILE A 87 2.58 14.78 -22.77
N ASP A 88 3.69 15.31 -22.29
CA ASP A 88 5.03 15.08 -22.81
C ASP A 88 5.71 13.87 -22.16
N VAL A 89 5.41 13.63 -20.85
CA VAL A 89 6.06 12.59 -20.06
C VAL A 89 5.03 11.81 -19.24
N PHE A 90 4.98 10.51 -19.45
CA PHE A 90 4.31 9.57 -18.53
C PHE A 90 5.35 9.02 -17.56
N THR A 91 5.02 8.98 -16.27
CA THR A 91 5.91 8.41 -15.26
C THR A 91 5.18 7.56 -14.24
N VAL A 92 5.85 6.52 -13.76
CA VAL A 92 5.34 5.56 -12.78
C VAL A 92 6.51 4.91 -12.02
N GLY A 93 6.24 4.22 -10.92
CA GLY A 93 7.26 3.47 -10.18
C GLY A 93 7.91 2.35 -10.99
N SER A 94 9.17 2.05 -10.71
CA SER A 94 9.95 1.00 -11.42
C SER A 94 9.39 -0.42 -11.27
N ASP A 95 8.45 -0.66 -10.34
CA ASP A 95 7.73 -1.93 -10.22
C ASP A 95 6.92 -2.27 -11.49
N TRP A 96 6.64 -1.25 -12.32
CA TRP A 96 5.91 -1.35 -13.59
C TRP A 96 6.82 -1.31 -14.83
N ARG A 97 8.13 -1.44 -14.65
CA ARG A 97 9.08 -1.36 -15.75
C ARG A 97 8.74 -2.35 -16.88
N GLY A 98 8.64 -1.83 -18.09
CA GLY A 98 8.26 -2.59 -19.29
C GLY A 98 6.75 -2.72 -19.51
N TYR A 99 5.92 -2.54 -18.49
CA TYR A 99 4.47 -2.71 -18.61
C TYR A 99 3.79 -1.58 -19.40
N PHE A 100 4.34 -0.36 -19.35
CA PHE A 100 3.81 0.82 -20.03
C PHE A 100 4.63 1.28 -21.22
N ASP A 101 5.56 0.46 -21.74
CA ASP A 101 6.40 0.83 -22.88
C ASP A 101 5.57 1.10 -24.15
N TYR A 102 4.37 0.53 -24.26
CA TYR A 102 3.43 0.82 -25.34
C TYR A 102 2.98 2.30 -25.41
N LEU A 103 3.17 3.07 -24.35
CA LEU A 103 2.91 4.51 -24.33
C LEU A 103 4.03 5.34 -24.98
N GLU A 104 5.19 4.74 -25.31
CA GLU A 104 6.30 5.42 -25.97
C GLU A 104 5.92 5.94 -27.37
N ASP A 105 4.89 5.36 -27.99
CA ASP A 105 4.31 5.86 -29.26
C ASP A 105 3.60 7.23 -29.09
N TYR A 106 3.28 7.62 -27.86
CA TYR A 106 2.49 8.83 -27.56
C TYR A 106 3.24 9.88 -26.77
N CYS A 107 4.15 9.48 -25.87
CA CYS A 107 4.92 10.38 -25.04
C CYS A 107 6.18 9.69 -24.49
N LYS A 108 7.07 10.45 -23.84
CA LYS A 108 8.23 9.87 -23.16
C LYS A 108 7.79 9.08 -21.93
N VAL A 109 8.21 7.81 -21.80
CA VAL A 109 7.98 6.97 -20.63
C VAL A 109 9.19 6.99 -19.70
N VAL A 110 8.95 7.25 -18.41
CA VAL A 110 10.01 7.31 -17.38
C VAL A 110 9.62 6.46 -16.18
N TYR A 111 10.44 5.49 -15.81
CA TYR A 111 10.26 4.66 -14.63
C TYR A 111 11.11 5.18 -13.46
N LEU A 112 10.46 5.58 -12.37
CA LEU A 112 11.12 6.10 -11.18
C LEU A 112 11.44 4.98 -10.20
N ASP A 113 12.67 4.92 -9.72
CA ASP A 113 13.08 3.89 -8.77
C ASP A 113 12.24 3.93 -7.50
N ARG A 114 11.92 2.75 -6.98
CA ARG A 114 11.12 2.61 -5.76
C ARG A 114 11.82 3.21 -4.55
N THR A 115 11.06 3.94 -3.73
CA THR A 115 11.53 4.35 -2.40
C THR A 115 11.49 3.14 -1.48
N LYS A 116 12.66 2.74 -0.94
CA LYS A 116 12.79 1.59 -0.05
C LYS A 116 12.15 1.86 1.31
N GLY A 117 11.64 0.79 1.94
CA GLY A 117 11.23 0.80 3.36
C GLY A 117 9.81 1.26 3.64
N ILE A 118 8.95 1.44 2.62
CA ILE A 118 7.54 1.75 2.85
C ILE A 118 6.64 1.32 1.68
N SER A 119 5.50 0.73 2.00
CA SER A 119 4.46 0.40 1.02
C SER A 119 3.06 0.53 1.62
N SER A 120 2.06 0.81 0.77
CA SER A 120 0.64 0.81 1.19
C SER A 120 0.21 -0.56 1.75
N THR A 121 0.86 -1.63 1.31
CA THR A 121 0.60 -2.99 1.81
C THR A 121 1.04 -3.14 3.25
N GLU A 122 2.23 -2.67 3.61
CA GLU A 122 2.73 -2.69 5.00
C GLU A 122 1.84 -1.84 5.91
N ILE A 123 1.46 -0.63 5.49
CA ILE A 123 0.56 0.25 6.26
C ILE A 123 -0.82 -0.40 6.44
N ARG A 124 -1.36 -1.06 5.40
CA ARG A 124 -2.63 -1.80 5.50
C ARG A 124 -2.54 -2.97 6.46
N GLN A 125 -1.42 -3.69 6.47
CA GLN A 125 -1.18 -4.80 7.40
C GLN A 125 -1.14 -4.29 8.84
N GLU A 126 -0.43 -3.20 9.12
CA GLU A 126 -0.39 -2.57 10.44
C GLU A 126 -1.77 -2.08 10.91
N LYS A 127 -2.56 -1.44 10.04
CA LYS A 127 -3.89 -0.92 10.37
C LYS A 127 -4.97 -2.00 10.47
N ARG A 128 -4.79 -3.15 9.84
CA ARG A 128 -5.70 -4.31 9.90
C ARG A 128 -5.24 -5.39 10.85
N SER A 129 -4.22 -5.16 11.67
CA SER A 129 -3.78 -6.19 12.60
C SER A 129 -4.90 -6.53 13.58
N ILE A 130 -5.44 -7.72 13.42
CA ILE A 130 -6.29 -8.34 14.43
C ILE A 130 -5.35 -8.80 15.52
N SER A 131 -5.46 -8.19 16.70
CA SER A 131 -4.74 -8.66 17.88
C SER A 131 -5.39 -9.96 18.36
N LEU A 132 -4.59 -11.01 18.46
CA LEU A 132 -5.03 -12.32 18.90
C LEU A 132 -4.36 -12.68 20.22
N GLY A 133 -5.17 -12.87 21.24
CA GLY A 133 -4.75 -13.52 22.48
C GLY A 133 -4.95 -15.03 22.38
N LEU A 134 -3.93 -15.80 22.66
CA LEU A 134 -4.02 -17.28 22.71
C LEU A 134 -4.11 -17.74 24.16
N VAL A 135 -5.02 -18.68 24.43
CA VAL A 135 -5.18 -19.29 25.75
C VAL A 135 -5.18 -20.82 25.60
N GLY A 136 -4.28 -21.49 26.27
CA GLY A 136 -4.28 -22.95 26.27
C GLY A 136 -2.97 -23.60 26.70
N ASN A 137 -3.08 -24.86 27.08
CA ASN A 137 -1.98 -25.70 27.55
C ASN A 137 -1.77 -26.93 26.65
N SER A 138 -2.03 -26.78 25.35
CA SER A 138 -1.93 -27.87 24.37
C SER A 138 -0.62 -27.87 23.62
N LYS A 139 -0.09 -29.06 23.28
CA LYS A 139 1.03 -29.24 22.37
C LYS A 139 0.80 -28.60 20.98
N TYR A 140 -0.45 -28.29 20.64
CA TYR A 140 -0.81 -27.62 19.39
C TYR A 140 -0.58 -26.12 19.43
N LEU A 141 -0.30 -25.51 20.59
CA LEU A 141 -0.11 -24.06 20.72
C LEU A 141 1.03 -23.56 19.81
N ASN A 142 2.17 -24.29 19.77
CA ASN A 142 3.27 -23.97 18.85
C ASN A 142 2.85 -24.02 17.38
N LYS A 143 1.98 -24.97 17.01
CA LYS A 143 1.46 -25.05 15.64
C LYS A 143 0.60 -23.83 15.30
N VAL A 144 -0.29 -23.41 16.19
CA VAL A 144 -1.13 -22.24 16.01
C VAL A 144 -0.29 -20.96 15.90
N ILE A 145 0.72 -20.80 16.76
CA ILE A 145 1.65 -19.66 16.72
C ILE A 145 2.37 -19.61 15.36
N ASN A 146 2.88 -20.74 14.90
CA ASN A 146 3.59 -20.82 13.63
C ASN A 146 2.69 -20.56 12.41
N GLU A 147 1.47 -21.09 12.40
CA GLU A 147 0.50 -20.87 11.31
C GLU A 147 -0.03 -19.45 11.29
N ALA A 148 -0.27 -18.83 12.45
CA ALA A 148 -0.70 -17.44 12.56
C ALA A 148 0.29 -16.46 11.90
N ALA A 149 1.58 -16.78 11.88
CA ALA A 149 2.60 -15.96 11.23
C ALA A 149 2.42 -15.86 9.70
N PHE A 150 1.68 -16.76 9.07
CA PHE A 150 1.38 -16.73 7.64
C PHE A 150 0.03 -16.06 7.32
N VAL A 151 -0.74 -15.67 8.34
CA VAL A 151 -2.02 -14.98 8.14
C VAL A 151 -1.81 -13.48 8.10
N ASN A 152 -1.96 -12.90 6.91
CA ASN A 152 -1.80 -11.46 6.72
C ASN A 152 -2.79 -10.67 7.59
N GLY A 153 -2.27 -9.71 8.37
CA GLY A 153 -3.07 -8.86 9.24
C GLY A 153 -3.45 -9.49 10.59
N LEU A 154 -2.89 -10.65 10.93
CA LEU A 154 -3.04 -11.26 12.25
C LEU A 154 -1.75 -11.07 13.06
N LYS A 155 -1.88 -10.54 14.26
CA LYS A 155 -0.76 -10.38 15.21
C LYS A 155 -1.13 -11.05 16.52
N ILE A 156 -0.33 -12.02 16.95
CA ILE A 156 -0.43 -12.53 18.31
C ILE A 156 0.18 -11.49 19.25
N THR A 157 -0.58 -11.03 20.22
CA THR A 157 -0.14 -10.02 21.20
C THR A 157 0.11 -10.60 22.58
N ALA A 158 -0.66 -11.63 22.96
CA ALA A 158 -0.55 -12.27 24.26
C ALA A 158 -0.79 -13.77 24.19
N ILE A 159 -0.15 -14.52 25.09
CA ILE A 159 -0.30 -15.97 25.24
C ILE A 159 -0.47 -16.29 26.72
N CYS A 160 -1.59 -16.89 27.09
CA CYS A 160 -1.80 -17.44 28.42
C CYS A 160 -1.58 -18.96 28.40
N THR A 161 -0.56 -19.43 29.12
CA THR A 161 -0.20 -20.85 29.17
C THR A 161 0.66 -21.19 30.38
N ASP A 162 0.49 -22.41 30.92
CA ASP A 162 1.39 -23.00 31.90
C ASP A 162 2.62 -23.66 31.26
N LEU A 163 2.67 -23.71 29.93
CA LEU A 163 3.74 -24.37 29.15
C LEU A 163 4.82 -23.42 28.65
N LYS A 164 5.15 -22.36 29.40
CA LYS A 164 6.09 -21.30 28.99
C LYS A 164 7.41 -21.86 28.47
N ASP A 165 7.99 -22.82 29.16
CA ASP A 165 9.30 -23.43 28.83
C ASP A 165 9.24 -24.37 27.61
N LYS A 166 8.06 -24.68 27.10
CA LYS A 166 7.84 -25.58 25.95
C LYS A 166 7.42 -24.85 24.68
N LEU A 167 7.32 -23.51 24.73
CA LEU A 167 6.99 -22.72 23.56
C LEU A 167 8.25 -22.54 22.70
N ASP A 168 8.14 -22.94 21.45
CA ASP A 168 9.15 -22.67 20.41
C ASP A 168 8.93 -21.24 19.89
N LEU A 169 9.40 -20.26 20.65
CA LEU A 169 9.30 -18.85 20.31
C LEU A 169 10.46 -18.47 19.41
N ARG A 170 10.18 -18.08 18.18
CA ARG A 170 11.19 -17.48 17.30
C ARG A 170 11.72 -16.19 17.93
N GLU A 171 13.02 -15.95 17.87
CA GLU A 171 13.76 -14.89 18.60
C GLU A 171 13.27 -13.44 18.37
N ASN A 172 12.29 -13.20 17.51
CA ASN A 172 11.84 -11.86 17.13
C ASN A 172 10.34 -11.57 17.36
N ASN A 173 9.65 -12.32 18.23
CA ASN A 173 8.23 -12.08 18.47
C ASN A 173 8.02 -11.53 19.88
N ASP A 174 7.58 -10.28 19.98
CA ASP A 174 7.18 -9.59 21.22
C ASP A 174 5.79 -10.07 21.68
N TYR A 175 5.70 -11.32 22.15
CA TYR A 175 4.49 -11.79 22.81
C TYR A 175 4.54 -11.51 24.31
N TYR A 176 3.45 -11.00 24.87
CA TYR A 176 3.26 -11.01 26.30
C TYR A 176 2.83 -12.42 26.74
N ILE A 177 3.63 -13.08 27.60
CA ILE A 177 3.35 -14.45 28.05
C ILE A 177 2.97 -14.40 29.53
N THR A 178 1.81 -14.95 29.87
CA THR A 178 1.26 -14.97 31.22
C THR A 178 0.64 -16.33 31.53
N ASP A 179 0.46 -16.63 32.81
CA ASP A 179 -0.37 -17.72 33.33
C ASP A 179 -1.75 -17.24 33.81
N ASN A 180 -1.97 -15.94 33.76
CA ASN A 180 -3.25 -15.32 34.14
C ASN A 180 -4.08 -14.95 32.90
N TYR A 181 -5.25 -15.57 32.74
CA TYR A 181 -6.15 -15.33 31.61
C TYR A 181 -6.57 -13.85 31.46
N ASN A 182 -6.80 -13.16 32.58
CA ASN A 182 -7.26 -11.77 32.54
C ASN A 182 -6.24 -10.84 31.87
N ASP A 183 -4.95 -11.12 32.01
CA ASP A 183 -3.89 -10.29 31.42
C ASP A 183 -3.91 -10.34 29.88
N VAL A 184 -4.47 -11.41 29.28
CA VAL A 184 -4.61 -11.52 27.82
C VAL A 184 -5.68 -10.59 27.27
N LEU A 185 -6.71 -10.30 28.06
CA LEU A 185 -7.84 -9.44 27.67
C LEU A 185 -7.47 -7.95 27.68
N GLU A 186 -6.37 -7.58 28.33
CA GLU A 186 -5.90 -6.21 28.46
C GLU A 186 -4.87 -5.83 27.37
N LYS A 187 -4.44 -6.78 26.53
CA LYS A 187 -3.41 -6.62 25.47
C LYS A 187 -3.98 -6.73 24.07
#